data_0c3c59a96d37f9f7f262d060469d63ed
#
_entry.id   0c3c59a96d37f9f7f262d060469d63ed
#
_cell.length_a   1.000
_cell.length_b   1.000
_cell.length_c   1.000
_cell.angle_alpha   90.00
_cell.angle_beta   90.00
_cell.angle_gamma   90.00
#
_symmetry.space_group_name_H-M   'P 1'
#
loop_
_entity.id
_entity.type
_entity.pdbx_description
1 polymer ?
#
loop_
_entity_poly.entity_id
_entity_poly.type
_entity_poly.pdbx_seq_one_letter_code
_entity_poly.pdbx_strand_id
1 'polypeptide(L)'
;MKKLISTIIILSLSTLAITAQTYRMENKHLARIIQVTDRRLHTQTILNKQAQTELTPTSCDEFSLRFSIPGETENTDYILSAKDFIVTSVSPYANPERPESKGYQFQLRGKENDFSLIVYYELASNDAFCRKSLRFTSNQDILLKRVNV
;
A
#
# COMPACT_ATOMS: atom_id res chain seq x y z
N MET A 1 18.46 32.27 -55.38
CA MET A 1 18.40 32.50 -53.93
C MET A 1 17.50 31.39 -53.33
N LYS A 2 18.12 30.37 -52.70
CA LYS A 2 17.38 29.27 -52.05
C LYS A 2 17.21 29.65 -50.57
N LYS A 3 15.95 29.82 -50.12
CA LYS A 3 15.62 30.03 -48.68
C LYS A 3 15.67 28.68 -47.98
N LEU A 4 16.62 28.52 -47.03
CA LEU A 4 16.61 27.44 -46.06
C LEU A 4 15.56 27.75 -44.99
N ILE A 5 14.52 26.93 -44.92
CA ILE A 5 13.55 26.94 -43.81
C ILE A 5 14.10 26.01 -42.75
N SER A 6 14.59 26.59 -41.66
CA SER A 6 15.04 25.83 -40.48
C SER A 6 13.84 25.47 -39.61
N THR A 7 13.45 24.20 -39.63
CA THR A 7 12.36 23.67 -38.79
C THR A 7 12.93 23.39 -37.41
N ILE A 8 12.57 24.21 -36.43
CA ILE A 8 12.89 23.99 -34.99
C ILE A 8 11.87 22.98 -34.48
N ILE A 9 12.34 21.77 -34.21
CA ILE A 9 11.55 20.76 -33.48
C ILE A 9 11.67 21.04 -32.00
N ILE A 10 10.62 21.60 -31.37
CA ILE A 10 10.54 21.78 -29.93
C ILE A 10 10.12 20.45 -29.32
N LEU A 11 11.08 19.71 -28.77
CA LEU A 11 10.83 18.49 -28.01
C LEU A 11 10.26 18.91 -26.64
N SER A 12 8.95 18.85 -26.47
CA SER A 12 8.32 19.06 -25.15
C SER A 12 8.62 17.86 -24.26
N LEU A 13 9.59 18.00 -23.34
CA LEU A 13 9.78 17.08 -22.23
C LEU A 13 8.59 17.24 -21.28
N SER A 14 7.60 16.35 -21.37
CA SER A 14 6.58 16.22 -20.35
C SER A 14 7.23 15.56 -19.13
N THR A 15 7.56 16.35 -18.12
CA THR A 15 7.93 15.86 -16.80
C THR A 15 6.68 15.20 -16.21
N LEU A 16 6.69 13.85 -16.14
CA LEU A 16 5.70 13.09 -15.37
C LEU A 16 5.85 13.51 -13.89
N ALA A 17 4.97 14.37 -13.44
CA ALA A 17 4.92 14.73 -12.03
C ALA A 17 4.51 13.47 -11.24
N ILE A 18 5.44 12.95 -10.44
CA ILE A 18 5.17 11.89 -9.48
C ILE A 18 4.25 12.47 -8.40
N THR A 19 2.97 12.16 -8.45
CA THR A 19 2.00 12.64 -7.47
C THR A 19 1.90 11.64 -6.33
N ALA A 20 2.37 12.01 -5.15
CA ALA A 20 2.09 11.27 -3.93
C ALA A 20 0.63 11.52 -3.53
N GLN A 21 -0.13 10.45 -3.34
CA GLN A 21 -1.50 10.52 -2.82
C GLN A 21 -1.48 10.20 -1.33
N THR A 22 -2.16 11.03 -0.53
CA THR A 22 -2.18 10.91 0.93
C THR A 22 -3.59 10.58 1.41
N TYR A 23 -3.68 9.61 2.32
CA TYR A 23 -4.91 9.11 2.92
C TYR A 23 -4.79 9.24 4.43
N ARG A 24 -5.67 10.05 5.04
CA ARG A 24 -5.67 10.32 6.47
C ARG A 24 -6.86 9.68 7.15
N MET A 25 -6.60 8.90 8.19
CA MET A 25 -7.60 8.44 9.14
C MET A 25 -7.34 9.10 10.48
N GLU A 26 -8.39 9.58 11.13
CA GLU A 26 -8.24 10.37 12.34
C GLU A 26 -9.47 10.26 13.24
N ASN A 27 -9.23 10.19 14.54
CA ASN A 27 -10.22 10.38 15.58
C ASN A 27 -9.63 11.25 16.73
N LYS A 28 -10.28 11.29 17.88
CA LYS A 28 -9.80 12.08 19.04
C LYS A 28 -8.49 11.56 19.66
N HIS A 29 -8.12 10.30 19.44
CA HIS A 29 -6.98 9.65 20.09
C HIS A 29 -5.77 9.56 19.18
N LEU A 30 -5.99 9.35 17.90
CA LEU A 30 -4.91 9.01 16.98
C LEU A 30 -5.19 9.54 15.57
N ALA A 31 -4.12 9.81 14.81
CA ALA A 31 -4.18 9.92 13.37
C ALA A 31 -3.15 9.00 12.72
N ARG A 32 -3.51 8.38 11.59
CA ARG A 32 -2.59 7.63 10.71
C ARG A 32 -2.64 8.21 9.33
N ILE A 33 -1.47 8.53 8.79
CA ILE A 33 -1.30 9.04 7.44
C ILE A 33 -0.63 7.96 6.61
N ILE A 34 -1.30 7.56 5.53
CA ILE A 34 -0.84 6.56 4.58
C ILE A 34 -0.60 7.28 3.26
N GLN A 35 0.51 6.96 2.60
CA GLN A 35 0.83 7.49 1.28
C GLN A 35 0.90 6.38 0.24
N VAL A 36 0.53 6.76 -0.98
CA VAL A 36 0.82 5.99 -2.19
C VAL A 36 1.74 6.86 -3.07
N THR A 37 3.00 6.49 -3.15
CA THR A 37 4.01 7.15 -3.97
C THR A 37 4.57 6.15 -4.96
N ASP A 38 4.61 6.47 -6.24
CA ASP A 38 5.03 5.55 -7.31
C ASP A 38 4.27 4.20 -7.26
N ARG A 39 2.97 4.26 -6.93
CA ARG A 39 2.11 3.10 -6.72
C ARG A 39 2.54 2.18 -5.57
N ARG A 40 3.39 2.66 -4.66
CA ARG A 40 3.83 1.94 -3.46
C ARG A 40 3.08 2.45 -2.24
N LEU A 41 2.56 1.50 -1.46
CA LEU A 41 1.85 1.78 -0.22
C LEU A 41 2.83 1.87 0.94
N HIS A 42 2.75 2.94 1.74
CA HIS A 42 3.49 3.06 2.98
C HIS A 42 2.79 3.95 4.01
N THR A 43 3.01 3.68 5.28
CA THR A 43 2.60 4.57 6.37
C THR A 43 3.62 5.70 6.48
N GLN A 44 3.17 6.93 6.30
CA GLN A 44 4.00 8.10 6.47
C GLN A 44 4.17 8.43 7.95
N THR A 45 3.05 8.48 8.69
CA THR A 45 3.04 8.96 10.07
C THR A 45 1.94 8.31 10.87
N ILE A 46 2.22 8.04 12.15
CA ILE A 46 1.23 7.70 13.18
C ILE A 46 1.37 8.71 14.30
N LEU A 47 0.32 9.49 14.55
CA LEU A 47 0.27 10.51 15.60
C LEU A 47 -0.58 10.00 16.77
N ASN A 48 0.02 9.86 17.94
CA ASN A 48 -0.71 9.67 19.18
C ASN A 48 -1.07 11.05 19.77
N LYS A 49 -2.34 11.42 19.68
CA LYS A 49 -2.81 12.74 20.09
C LYS A 49 -2.85 12.90 21.62
N GLN A 50 -3.02 11.82 22.36
CA GLN A 50 -3.03 11.87 23.83
C GLN A 50 -1.64 12.10 24.39
N ALA A 51 -0.65 11.37 23.87
CA ALA A 51 0.74 11.51 24.28
C ALA A 51 1.49 12.63 23.55
N GLN A 52 0.87 13.25 22.53
CA GLN A 52 1.48 14.25 21.65
C GLN A 52 2.80 13.75 21.02
N THR A 53 2.83 12.46 20.68
CA THR A 53 4.00 11.81 20.07
C THR A 53 3.70 11.41 18.64
N GLU A 54 4.72 11.52 17.80
CA GLU A 54 4.67 11.17 16.39
C GLU A 54 5.68 10.05 16.10
N LEU A 55 5.23 9.01 15.41
CA LEU A 55 6.05 7.95 14.89
C LEU A 55 6.09 8.07 13.36
N THR A 56 7.26 8.28 12.80
CA THR A 56 7.52 8.21 11.36
C THR A 56 8.33 6.93 11.08
N PRO A 57 7.72 5.88 10.51
CA PRO A 57 8.42 4.65 10.20
C PRO A 57 9.56 4.91 9.19
N THR A 58 10.76 4.43 9.50
CA THR A 58 11.94 4.62 8.64
C THR A 58 12.10 3.54 7.58
N SER A 59 11.44 2.39 7.77
CA SER A 59 11.40 1.28 6.81
C SER A 59 9.95 0.84 6.64
N CYS A 60 9.48 0.85 5.41
CA CYS A 60 8.05 0.74 5.15
C CYS A 60 7.70 -0.55 4.44
N ASP A 61 8.03 -1.69 5.03
CA ASP A 61 7.33 -2.91 4.67
C ASP A 61 5.99 -2.92 5.42
N GLU A 62 4.94 -2.46 4.73
CA GLU A 62 3.58 -2.47 5.27
C GLU A 62 3.12 -3.87 5.65
N PHE A 63 3.66 -4.88 4.98
CA PHE A 63 3.41 -6.29 5.28
C PHE A 63 4.52 -7.16 4.67
N SER A 64 4.64 -8.39 5.18
CA SER A 64 5.37 -9.45 4.53
C SER A 64 4.64 -10.80 4.66
N LEU A 65 4.75 -11.61 3.61
CA LEU A 65 4.16 -12.94 3.51
C LEU A 65 5.29 -13.94 3.28
N ARG A 66 5.35 -15.00 4.09
CA ARG A 66 6.25 -16.13 3.88
C ARG A 66 5.44 -17.39 3.58
N PHE A 67 5.73 -18.05 2.48
CA PHE A 67 5.00 -19.23 2.01
C PHE A 67 5.91 -20.18 1.25
N SER A 68 5.43 -21.40 1.02
CA SER A 68 6.02 -22.37 0.09
C SER A 68 4.96 -22.82 -0.91
N ILE A 69 5.42 -23.37 -2.03
CA ILE A 69 4.57 -23.92 -3.09
C ILE A 69 4.61 -25.43 -2.96
N PRO A 70 3.45 -26.11 -2.77
CA PRO A 70 3.40 -27.58 -2.71
C PRO A 70 3.95 -28.20 -4.01
N GLY A 71 4.78 -29.24 -3.85
CA GLY A 71 5.39 -29.96 -4.99
C GLY A 71 6.70 -29.36 -5.50
N GLU A 72 7.13 -28.23 -5.01
CA GLU A 72 8.49 -27.73 -5.21
C GLU A 72 9.45 -28.37 -4.20
N THR A 73 10.77 -28.24 -4.47
CA THR A 73 11.82 -28.80 -3.62
C THR A 73 11.60 -28.47 -2.14
N GLU A 74 11.64 -29.46 -1.28
CA GLU A 74 11.48 -29.31 0.16
C GLU A 74 12.37 -28.16 0.68
N ASN A 75 11.76 -27.22 1.40
CA ASN A 75 12.36 -26.05 2.04
C ASN A 75 12.56 -24.77 1.21
N THR A 76 12.01 -24.64 0.02
CA THR A 76 12.02 -23.32 -0.64
C THR A 76 10.94 -22.44 -0.03
N ASP A 77 11.36 -21.44 0.75
CA ASP A 77 10.48 -20.41 1.28
C ASP A 77 10.53 -19.15 0.42
N TYR A 78 9.37 -18.71 -0.02
CA TYR A 78 9.19 -17.45 -0.72
C TYR A 78 8.81 -16.37 0.27
N ILE A 79 9.37 -15.19 0.10
CA ILE A 79 9.03 -13.99 0.89
C ILE A 79 8.59 -12.89 -0.06
N LEU A 80 7.36 -12.42 0.11
CA LEU A 80 6.84 -11.24 -0.56
C LEU A 80 6.57 -10.16 0.49
N SER A 81 6.88 -8.93 0.14
CA SER A 81 6.61 -7.76 0.98
C SER A 81 5.89 -6.67 0.18
N ALA A 82 5.51 -5.58 0.82
CA ALA A 82 4.79 -4.50 0.16
C ALA A 82 5.51 -3.95 -1.09
N LYS A 83 6.85 -4.01 -1.14
CA LYS A 83 7.66 -3.58 -2.30
C LYS A 83 7.44 -4.42 -3.57
N ASP A 84 6.97 -5.67 -3.41
CA ASP A 84 6.74 -6.61 -4.51
C ASP A 84 5.35 -6.43 -5.14
N PHE A 85 4.58 -5.46 -4.64
CA PHE A 85 3.24 -5.13 -5.10
C PHE A 85 3.15 -3.68 -5.57
N ILE A 86 2.14 -3.42 -6.39
CA ILE A 86 1.74 -2.07 -6.82
C ILE A 86 0.27 -1.84 -6.47
N VAL A 87 -0.04 -0.66 -5.97
CA VAL A 87 -1.41 -0.21 -5.74
C VAL A 87 -2.11 0.01 -7.07
N THR A 88 -3.25 -0.62 -7.25
CA THR A 88 -4.09 -0.52 -8.46
C THR A 88 -5.30 0.37 -8.24
N SER A 89 -5.85 0.38 -7.02
CA SER A 89 -6.95 1.27 -6.66
C SER A 89 -6.99 1.51 -5.15
N VAL A 90 -7.59 2.61 -4.77
CA VAL A 90 -7.89 2.96 -3.37
C VAL A 90 -9.32 3.43 -3.29
N SER A 91 -10.04 3.00 -2.26
CA SER A 91 -11.41 3.45 -1.99
C SER A 91 -11.67 3.54 -0.49
N PRO A 92 -12.65 4.36 -0.07
CA PRO A 92 -13.13 4.34 1.30
C PRO A 92 -13.60 2.93 1.69
N TYR A 93 -13.39 2.58 2.94
CA TYR A 93 -13.82 1.30 3.50
C TYR A 93 -14.63 1.52 4.78
N ALA A 94 -15.77 0.86 4.84
CA ALA A 94 -16.58 0.73 6.03
C ALA A 94 -16.76 -0.76 6.32
N ASN A 95 -16.37 -1.19 7.52
CA ASN A 95 -16.50 -2.59 7.91
C ASN A 95 -17.96 -2.89 8.27
N PRO A 96 -18.64 -3.84 7.58
CA PRO A 96 -20.02 -4.19 7.88
C PRO A 96 -20.24 -4.72 9.31
N GLU A 97 -19.23 -5.38 9.88
CA GLU A 97 -19.27 -5.92 11.25
C GLU A 97 -18.96 -4.85 12.30
N ARG A 98 -18.47 -3.68 11.87
CA ARG A 98 -18.03 -2.58 12.74
C ARG A 98 -18.43 -1.24 12.12
N PRO A 99 -19.73 -0.91 12.10
CA PRO A 99 -20.26 0.27 11.39
C PRO A 99 -19.73 1.61 11.93
N GLU A 100 -19.20 1.61 13.17
CA GLU A 100 -18.57 2.78 13.79
C GLU A 100 -17.15 3.06 13.24
N SER A 101 -16.54 2.10 12.52
CA SER A 101 -15.22 2.26 11.94
C SER A 101 -15.28 2.79 10.51
N LYS A 102 -14.29 3.62 10.17
CA LYS A 102 -14.09 4.15 8.82
C LYS A 102 -12.62 4.00 8.44
N GLY A 103 -12.35 3.91 7.17
CA GLY A 103 -10.99 3.77 6.70
C GLY A 103 -10.85 3.70 5.19
N TYR A 104 -9.82 3.01 4.76
CA TYR A 104 -9.51 2.82 3.35
C TYR A 104 -9.15 1.37 3.06
N GLN A 105 -9.51 0.93 1.86
CA GLN A 105 -8.98 -0.31 1.28
C GLN A 105 -8.08 0.03 0.09
N PHE A 106 -6.94 -0.63 0.06
CA PHE A 106 -5.94 -0.52 -0.99
C PHE A 106 -5.89 -1.86 -1.72
N GLN A 107 -6.21 -1.86 -3.01
CA GLN A 107 -6.06 -3.05 -3.84
C GLN A 107 -4.66 -3.05 -4.45
N LEU A 108 -3.96 -4.15 -4.31
CA LEU A 108 -2.60 -4.33 -4.79
C LEU A 108 -2.52 -5.55 -5.70
N ARG A 109 -1.64 -5.47 -6.69
CA ARG A 109 -1.27 -6.57 -7.57
C ARG A 109 0.23 -6.79 -7.52
N GLY A 110 0.66 -8.04 -7.54
CA GLY A 110 2.06 -8.40 -7.67
C GLY A 110 2.68 -7.81 -8.94
N LYS A 111 3.93 -7.41 -8.86
CA LYS A 111 4.69 -6.86 -10.01
C LYS A 111 5.09 -7.96 -10.99
N GLU A 112 5.57 -9.08 -10.47
CA GLU A 112 6.17 -10.18 -11.21
C GLU A 112 5.50 -11.53 -10.88
N ASN A 113 4.31 -11.50 -10.28
CA ASN A 113 3.57 -12.68 -9.87
C ASN A 113 2.06 -12.44 -10.01
N ASP A 114 1.27 -13.51 -9.99
CA ASP A 114 -0.19 -13.48 -10.14
C ASP A 114 -0.93 -13.30 -8.81
N PHE A 115 -0.25 -12.81 -7.78
CA PHE A 115 -0.87 -12.55 -6.49
C PHE A 115 -1.60 -11.22 -6.48
N SER A 116 -2.73 -11.20 -5.80
CA SER A 116 -3.45 -9.99 -5.48
C SER A 116 -3.68 -9.89 -3.97
N LEU A 117 -3.78 -8.66 -3.49
CA LEU A 117 -3.88 -8.37 -2.07
C LEU A 117 -4.76 -7.15 -1.86
N ILE A 118 -5.59 -7.19 -0.83
CA ILE A 118 -6.30 -6.02 -0.34
C ILE A 118 -5.83 -5.73 1.06
N VAL A 119 -5.33 -4.53 1.28
CA VAL A 119 -4.95 -4.02 2.60
C VAL A 119 -6.09 -3.13 3.08
N TYR A 120 -6.66 -3.46 4.23
CA TYR A 120 -7.67 -2.65 4.90
C TYR A 120 -7.05 -1.93 6.07
N TYR A 121 -7.34 -0.66 6.19
CA TYR A 121 -7.08 0.14 7.39
C TYR A 121 -8.39 0.67 7.89
N GLU A 122 -8.66 0.53 9.17
CA GLU A 122 -9.87 1.03 9.80
C GLU A 122 -9.60 1.64 11.17
N LEU A 123 -10.37 2.66 11.50
CA LEU A 123 -10.30 3.38 12.76
C LEU A 123 -11.71 3.71 13.23
N ALA A 124 -12.10 3.18 14.39
CA ALA A 124 -13.36 3.55 15.01
C ALA A 124 -13.24 4.87 15.77
N SER A 125 -14.37 5.55 15.95
CA SER A 125 -14.40 6.90 16.55
C SER A 125 -13.81 6.96 17.96
N ASN A 126 -13.90 5.86 18.71
CA ASN A 126 -13.46 5.78 20.11
C ASN A 126 -12.24 4.90 20.33
N ASP A 127 -11.70 4.24 19.30
CA ASP A 127 -10.52 3.39 19.43
C ASP A 127 -9.25 4.22 19.58
N ALA A 128 -8.34 3.79 20.45
CA ALA A 128 -7.00 4.35 20.58
C ALA A 128 -5.98 3.63 19.68
N PHE A 129 -6.43 2.83 18.74
CA PHE A 129 -5.59 2.07 17.80
C PHE A 129 -6.25 1.97 16.43
N CYS A 130 -5.43 1.90 15.40
CA CYS A 130 -5.85 1.62 14.03
C CYS A 130 -5.72 0.12 13.77
N ARG A 131 -6.76 -0.48 13.18
CA ARG A 131 -6.72 -1.88 12.74
C ARG A 131 -6.18 -1.94 11.32
N LYS A 132 -5.43 -2.99 11.06
CA LYS A 132 -4.94 -3.34 9.73
C LYS A 132 -5.23 -4.81 9.48
N SER A 133 -5.80 -5.12 8.33
CA SER A 133 -6.05 -6.50 7.90
C SER A 133 -5.70 -6.68 6.44
N LEU A 134 -5.43 -7.92 6.06
CA LEU A 134 -5.03 -8.30 4.72
C LEU A 134 -5.98 -9.39 4.18
N ARG A 135 -6.36 -9.26 2.91
CA ARG A 135 -6.94 -10.35 2.13
C ARG A 135 -5.98 -10.67 1.00
N PHE A 136 -5.42 -11.86 1.02
CA PHE A 136 -4.49 -12.36 0.01
C PHE A 136 -5.21 -13.35 -0.91
N THR A 137 -4.94 -13.28 -2.20
CA THR A 137 -5.48 -14.19 -3.22
C THR A 137 -4.33 -14.66 -4.10
N SER A 138 -4.29 -15.98 -4.34
CA SER A 138 -3.34 -16.67 -5.20
C SER A 138 -4.09 -17.50 -6.23
N ASN A 139 -3.58 -17.57 -7.45
CA ASN A 139 -4.08 -18.45 -8.50
C ASN A 139 -3.49 -19.87 -8.44
N GLN A 140 -2.54 -20.10 -7.54
CA GLN A 140 -1.90 -21.38 -7.30
C GLN A 140 -2.01 -21.76 -5.83
N ASP A 141 -1.92 -23.04 -5.54
CA ASP A 141 -1.87 -23.52 -4.17
C ASP A 141 -0.58 -23.07 -3.50
N ILE A 142 -0.71 -22.53 -2.30
CA ILE A 142 0.41 -22.13 -1.46
C ILE A 142 0.19 -22.62 -0.02
N LEU A 143 1.27 -22.90 0.67
CA LEU A 143 1.30 -23.12 2.10
C LEU A 143 1.80 -21.83 2.79
N LEU A 144 0.87 -21.05 3.32
CA LEU A 144 1.20 -19.82 4.03
C LEU A 144 1.81 -20.14 5.40
N LYS A 145 3.04 -19.70 5.63
CA LYS A 145 3.81 -19.99 6.86
C LYS A 145 3.79 -18.84 7.86
N ARG A 146 3.83 -17.58 7.35
CA ARG A 146 3.86 -16.39 8.19
C ARG A 146 3.27 -15.18 7.47
N VAL A 147 2.55 -14.38 8.24
CA VAL A 147 2.09 -13.05 7.85
C VAL A 147 2.58 -12.06 8.90
N ASN A 148 3.28 -11.01 8.48
CA ASN A 148 3.59 -9.85 9.31
C ASN A 148 2.78 -8.67 8.75
N VAL A 149 2.14 -7.89 9.62
CA VAL A 149 1.28 -6.74 9.28
C VAL A 149 1.64 -5.52 10.10
#